data_950d03b240f2e3dfdfa6e174edea2305
#
_entry.id   950d03b240f2e3dfdfa6e174edea2305
#
_cell.length_a   1.000
_cell.length_b   1.000
_cell.length_c   1.000
_cell.angle_alpha   90.00
_cell.angle_beta   90.00
_cell.angle_gamma   90.00
#
_symmetry.space_group_name_H-M   'P 1'
#
loop_
_entity.id
_entity.type
_entity.pdbx_description
1 polymer ?
#
loop_
_entity_poly.entity_id
_entity_poly.type
_entity_poly.pdbx_seq_one_letter_code
_entity_poly.pdbx_strand_id
1 'polypeptide(L)'
;MLRRLFVAAALLLSGCAPGSDITGSDTTGSDTAGSDTAAPIDCGKVKCVALTFDDGPTPYTDRLLDVLQQSDATATFFMIGNKVAANPDGAARVAQAGMEIGNHTWEHPNMTTIGAEYVPDQFAKANDAIRAATGVTPTLWRPPGGLTNDAVNAVAAQDGLAGINWDVIPFDWINDSDTAATRYVLMTQIKPGSVVLFHDSYSSTVDLVAQFIPVLKANGYHLVTVSQLLGQRAPGSVYGGRENGPPANALTDIAAEDIPVLPATSSPPPMPNFPITDIPGANSGGPTNGA
;
A
#
# COMPACT_ATOMS: atom_id res chain seq x y z
N MET A 1 27.42 46.26 35.59
CA MET A 1 26.96 46.08 36.98
C MET A 1 26.34 44.73 37.03
N LEU A 2 26.99 43.73 37.45
CA LEU A 2 27.38 43.23 38.76
C LEU A 2 26.24 42.54 39.50
N ARG A 3 26.44 41.25 39.64
CA ARG A 3 26.40 40.33 40.81
C ARG A 3 25.04 39.61 41.04
N ARG A 4 24.96 38.40 41.45
CA ARG A 4 25.72 37.20 41.94
C ARG A 4 24.69 36.18 42.23
N LEU A 5 24.83 34.89 41.90
CA LEU A 5 25.28 33.73 42.65
C LEU A 5 24.73 33.56 44.08
N PHE A 6 24.14 32.34 44.33
CA PHE A 6 24.35 31.42 45.44
C PHE A 6 23.53 30.15 45.19
N VAL A 7 23.92 29.02 45.13
CA VAL A 7 24.59 27.85 45.72
C VAL A 7 24.26 27.58 47.20
N ALA A 8 23.68 26.43 47.47
CA ALA A 8 23.80 25.55 48.67
C ALA A 8 22.96 24.30 48.42
N ALA A 9 23.37 23.16 48.38
CA ALA A 9 24.24 22.14 48.93
C ALA A 9 23.94 21.70 50.34
N ALA A 10 23.91 20.38 50.50
CA ALA A 10 24.16 19.49 51.64
C ALA A 10 22.91 18.96 52.35
N LEU A 11 22.87 17.82 52.96
CA LEU A 11 23.74 16.64 53.15
C LEU A 11 22.92 15.57 53.87
N LEU A 12 23.07 14.30 53.51
CA LEU A 12 23.16 13.05 54.25
C LEU A 12 22.41 12.87 55.59
N LEU A 13 21.79 11.69 55.76
CA LEU A 13 22.17 10.77 56.85
C LEU A 13 21.63 9.35 56.61
N SER A 14 22.52 8.42 56.83
CA SER A 14 22.44 6.96 56.90
C SER A 14 21.60 6.44 58.08
N GLY A 15 21.06 5.23 57.88
CA GLY A 15 20.58 4.38 58.98
C GLY A 15 20.50 2.92 58.54
N CYS A 16 21.42 2.10 59.06
CA CYS A 16 21.53 0.64 58.85
C CYS A 16 20.65 -0.16 59.82
N ALA A 17 19.96 -1.18 59.26
CA ALA A 17 19.77 -2.60 59.60
C ALA A 17 19.37 -3.03 61.06
N PRO A 18 19.02 -4.32 61.37
CA PRO A 18 18.84 -5.51 60.50
C PRO A 18 17.62 -6.40 60.86
N GLY A 19 17.29 -7.30 59.94
CA GLY A 19 16.99 -8.73 60.19
C GLY A 19 15.60 -9.18 60.57
N SER A 20 15.01 -10.03 59.73
CA SER A 20 14.69 -11.43 60.05
C SER A 20 13.91 -12.10 58.90
N ASP A 21 14.32 -13.31 58.58
CA ASP A 21 13.75 -14.26 57.64
C ASP A 21 12.28 -14.57 57.90
N ILE A 22 11.46 -14.64 56.84
CA ILE A 22 10.37 -15.63 56.74
C ILE A 22 10.25 -16.07 55.28
N THR A 23 10.41 -17.35 55.04
CA THR A 23 10.12 -18.14 53.86
C THR A 23 8.64 -18.07 53.49
N GLY A 24 8.36 -17.84 52.22
CA GLY A 24 7.01 -17.95 51.64
C GLY A 24 7.09 -17.86 50.12
N SER A 25 7.16 -19.03 49.50
CA SER A 25 7.02 -19.22 48.06
C SER A 25 5.60 -18.90 47.65
N ASP A 26 5.42 -17.91 46.78
CA ASP A 26 4.29 -17.89 45.86
C ASP A 26 4.75 -17.27 44.53
N THR A 27 4.98 -18.16 43.59
CA THR A 27 5.21 -17.89 42.19
C THR A 27 3.88 -17.56 41.51
N THR A 28 3.51 -16.28 41.45
CA THR A 28 2.57 -15.82 40.44
C THR A 28 3.39 -15.29 39.30
N GLY A 29 3.61 -16.15 38.30
CA GLY A 29 4.15 -15.75 37.03
C GLY A 29 3.18 -14.77 36.38
N SER A 30 3.57 -13.53 36.33
CA SER A 30 2.99 -12.54 35.43
C SER A 30 3.52 -12.85 34.04
N ASP A 31 2.77 -13.67 33.31
CA ASP A 31 2.96 -13.80 31.85
C ASP A 31 2.67 -12.46 31.22
N THR A 32 3.69 -11.64 31.10
CA THR A 32 3.68 -10.56 30.12
C THR A 32 3.69 -11.24 28.77
N ALA A 33 2.51 -11.31 28.12
CA ALA A 33 2.38 -11.66 26.74
C ALA A 33 3.30 -10.69 25.93
N GLY A 34 4.50 -11.18 25.63
CA GLY A 34 5.37 -10.51 24.69
C GLY A 34 4.61 -10.46 23.35
N SER A 35 4.33 -9.28 22.85
CA SER A 35 3.95 -9.14 21.46
C SER A 35 5.15 -9.61 20.65
N ASP A 36 5.09 -10.82 20.12
CA ASP A 36 5.99 -11.30 19.08
C ASP A 36 5.79 -10.41 17.85
N THR A 37 6.44 -9.27 17.85
CA THR A 37 6.61 -8.52 16.59
C THR A 37 7.58 -9.32 15.75
N ALA A 38 7.06 -10.09 14.79
CA ALA A 38 7.87 -10.82 13.84
C ALA A 38 8.94 -9.88 13.26
N ALA A 39 10.19 -10.38 13.16
CA ALA A 39 11.28 -9.59 12.61
C ALA A 39 10.92 -9.08 11.21
N PRO A 40 11.32 -7.85 10.84
CA PRO A 40 11.00 -7.31 9.51
C PRO A 40 11.51 -8.25 8.42
N ILE A 41 10.66 -8.48 7.40
CA ILE A 41 11.00 -9.35 6.25
C ILE A 41 12.16 -8.72 5.48
N ASP A 42 13.26 -9.45 5.33
CA ASP A 42 14.43 -9.03 4.54
C ASP A 42 14.29 -9.51 3.08
N CYS A 43 13.73 -8.66 2.23
CA CYS A 43 13.55 -8.93 0.80
C CYS A 43 14.87 -9.07 0.01
N GLY A 44 16.01 -8.87 0.65
CA GLY A 44 17.32 -9.22 0.10
C GLY A 44 17.64 -10.71 0.21
N LYS A 45 16.95 -11.43 1.11
CA LYS A 45 17.19 -12.85 1.41
C LYS A 45 16.04 -13.78 1.02
N VAL A 46 14.81 -13.23 0.95
CA VAL A 46 13.61 -14.00 0.60
C VAL A 46 12.91 -13.42 -0.61
N LYS A 47 12.05 -14.21 -1.25
CA LYS A 47 11.25 -13.72 -2.37
C LYS A 47 10.15 -12.80 -1.84
N CYS A 48 10.16 -11.54 -2.24
CA CYS A 48 9.08 -10.60 -1.93
C CYS A 48 8.39 -10.15 -3.21
N VAL A 49 7.13 -9.77 -3.08
CA VAL A 49 6.33 -9.11 -4.11
C VAL A 49 5.44 -8.06 -3.44
N ALA A 50 5.30 -6.89 -4.06
CA ALA A 50 4.35 -5.87 -3.64
C ALA A 50 3.13 -5.90 -4.56
N LEU A 51 1.97 -6.27 -4.01
CA LEU A 51 0.68 -6.06 -4.68
C LEU A 51 0.26 -4.63 -4.40
N THR A 52 -0.12 -3.90 -5.44
CA THR A 52 -0.51 -2.49 -5.32
C THR A 52 -1.86 -2.26 -5.98
N PHE A 53 -2.69 -1.41 -5.36
CA PHE A 53 -4.05 -1.17 -5.77
C PHE A 53 -4.28 0.33 -5.95
N ASP A 54 -4.69 0.72 -7.14
CA ASP A 54 -4.95 2.10 -7.51
C ASP A 54 -6.44 2.44 -7.45
N ASP A 55 -6.74 3.73 -7.46
CA ASP A 55 -8.06 4.32 -7.61
C ASP A 55 -9.00 4.23 -6.40
N GLY A 56 -8.57 3.67 -5.28
CA GLY A 56 -9.38 3.58 -4.05
C GLY A 56 -9.58 4.93 -3.33
N PRO A 57 -10.39 4.90 -2.25
CA PRO A 57 -11.24 3.80 -1.82
C PRO A 57 -12.45 3.59 -2.70
N THR A 58 -12.88 2.33 -2.89
CA THR A 58 -14.01 1.92 -3.71
C THR A 58 -14.98 1.05 -2.88
N PRO A 59 -16.16 0.68 -3.40
CA PRO A 59 -17.04 -0.27 -2.73
C PRO A 59 -16.44 -1.68 -2.53
N TYR A 60 -15.37 -2.01 -3.26
CA TYR A 60 -14.71 -3.32 -3.15
C TYR A 60 -13.51 -3.30 -2.22
N THR A 61 -13.07 -2.12 -1.75
CA THR A 61 -11.89 -1.97 -0.88
C THR A 61 -12.02 -2.81 0.39
N ASP A 62 -13.17 -2.81 1.06
CA ASP A 62 -13.38 -3.60 2.29
C ASP A 62 -13.22 -5.09 2.05
N ARG A 63 -13.81 -5.60 0.96
CA ARG A 63 -13.68 -7.02 0.59
C ARG A 63 -12.25 -7.40 0.27
N LEU A 64 -11.51 -6.51 -0.38
CA LEU A 64 -10.09 -6.71 -0.66
C LEU A 64 -9.26 -6.74 0.64
N LEU A 65 -9.58 -5.87 1.59
CA LEU A 65 -8.94 -5.89 2.92
C LEU A 65 -9.18 -7.22 3.65
N ASP A 66 -10.41 -7.74 3.61
CA ASP A 66 -10.73 -9.05 4.19
C ASP A 66 -9.86 -10.16 3.56
N VAL A 67 -9.70 -10.15 2.24
CA VAL A 67 -8.83 -11.11 1.51
C VAL A 67 -7.38 -11.02 1.97
N LEU A 68 -6.85 -9.81 2.05
CA LEU A 68 -5.47 -9.57 2.45
C LEU A 68 -5.23 -10.00 3.91
N GLN A 69 -6.11 -9.60 4.84
CA GLN A 69 -5.99 -9.95 6.25
C GLN A 69 -6.13 -11.45 6.50
N GLN A 70 -7.10 -12.12 5.88
CA GLN A 70 -7.27 -13.58 6.00
C GLN A 70 -6.08 -14.35 5.45
N SER A 71 -5.37 -13.73 4.53
CA SER A 71 -4.17 -14.28 3.91
C SER A 71 -2.88 -13.85 4.61
N ASP A 72 -2.93 -13.12 5.73
CA ASP A 72 -1.73 -12.53 6.36
C ASP A 72 -0.82 -11.90 5.28
N ALA A 73 -1.37 -10.98 4.52
CA ALA A 73 -0.72 -10.30 3.41
C ALA A 73 -0.85 -8.79 3.59
N THR A 74 0.25 -8.07 3.31
CA THR A 74 0.24 -6.61 3.23
C THR A 74 0.30 -6.15 1.78
N ALA A 75 -0.20 -4.93 1.53
CA ALA A 75 -0.25 -4.32 0.21
C ALA A 75 -0.09 -2.80 0.31
N THR A 76 0.02 -2.14 -0.85
CA THR A 76 0.07 -0.69 -0.94
C THR A 76 -1.11 -0.19 -1.78
N PHE A 77 -1.82 0.81 -1.25
CA PHE A 77 -2.99 1.42 -1.89
C PHE A 77 -2.64 2.85 -2.31
N PHE A 78 -2.72 3.14 -3.61
CA PHE A 78 -2.57 4.50 -4.14
C PHE A 78 -3.95 5.11 -4.31
N MET A 79 -4.31 6.02 -3.40
CA MET A 79 -5.68 6.54 -3.29
C MET A 79 -5.85 7.87 -3.99
N ILE A 80 -6.98 8.04 -4.67
CA ILE A 80 -7.39 9.31 -5.27
C ILE A 80 -7.97 10.22 -4.18
N GLY A 81 -7.42 11.42 -4.03
CA GLY A 81 -7.74 12.30 -2.91
C GLY A 81 -9.21 12.70 -2.81
N ASN A 82 -9.89 13.00 -3.92
CA ASN A 82 -11.32 13.32 -3.90
C ASN A 82 -12.19 12.11 -3.51
N LYS A 83 -11.77 10.89 -3.81
CA LYS A 83 -12.46 9.67 -3.34
C LYS A 83 -12.23 9.45 -1.85
N VAL A 84 -11.03 9.75 -1.35
CA VAL A 84 -10.76 9.72 0.10
C VAL A 84 -11.64 10.75 0.82
N ALA A 85 -11.75 11.97 0.30
CA ALA A 85 -12.61 13.01 0.87
C ALA A 85 -14.10 12.62 0.85
N ALA A 86 -14.54 11.87 -0.16
CA ALA A 86 -15.90 11.36 -0.27
C ALA A 86 -16.18 10.13 0.61
N ASN A 87 -15.15 9.31 0.91
CA ASN A 87 -15.25 8.11 1.74
C ASN A 87 -14.06 8.01 2.71
N PRO A 88 -13.96 8.91 3.70
CA PRO A 88 -12.84 8.92 4.65
C PRO A 88 -12.77 7.65 5.50
N ASP A 89 -13.92 7.06 5.83
CA ASP A 89 -13.97 5.81 6.60
C ASP A 89 -13.36 4.63 5.83
N GLY A 90 -13.55 4.57 4.51
CA GLY A 90 -12.92 3.57 3.65
C GLY A 90 -11.39 3.67 3.69
N ALA A 91 -10.86 4.89 3.57
CA ALA A 91 -9.42 5.14 3.68
C ALA A 91 -8.89 4.81 5.09
N ALA A 92 -9.63 5.19 6.14
CA ALA A 92 -9.27 4.87 7.52
C ALA A 92 -9.15 3.36 7.76
N ARG A 93 -10.06 2.55 7.20
CA ARG A 93 -10.00 1.08 7.31
C ARG A 93 -8.75 0.50 6.66
N VAL A 94 -8.31 1.04 5.52
CA VAL A 94 -7.05 0.61 4.87
C VAL A 94 -5.85 0.85 5.79
N ALA A 95 -5.79 2.02 6.42
CA ALA A 95 -4.73 2.35 7.40
C ALA A 95 -4.79 1.43 8.63
N GLN A 96 -6.00 1.21 9.19
CA GLN A 96 -6.21 0.35 10.35
C GLN A 96 -5.87 -1.11 10.08
N ALA A 97 -6.03 -1.56 8.84
CA ALA A 97 -5.62 -2.88 8.39
C ALA A 97 -4.10 -3.04 8.23
N GLY A 98 -3.31 -1.99 8.51
CA GLY A 98 -1.85 -2.02 8.40
C GLY A 98 -1.32 -1.97 6.96
N MET A 99 -2.13 -1.57 6.00
CA MET A 99 -1.72 -1.39 4.62
C MET A 99 -0.97 -0.08 4.42
N GLU A 100 -0.05 -0.03 3.46
CA GLU A 100 0.61 1.21 3.08
C GLU A 100 -0.30 2.05 2.18
N ILE A 101 -0.28 3.37 2.39
CA ILE A 101 -1.08 4.31 1.61
C ILE A 101 -0.16 5.28 0.88
N GLY A 102 -0.33 5.38 -0.44
CA GLY A 102 0.28 6.36 -1.30
C GLY A 102 -0.73 7.34 -1.90
N ASN A 103 -0.22 8.44 -2.42
CA ASN A 103 -0.98 9.48 -3.11
C ASN A 103 -1.18 9.11 -4.58
N HIS A 104 -2.42 9.16 -5.09
CA HIS A 104 -2.75 8.98 -6.51
C HIS A 104 -3.36 10.24 -7.13
N THR A 105 -2.87 11.42 -6.71
CA THR A 105 -3.37 12.74 -7.07
C THR A 105 -4.77 13.04 -6.55
N TRP A 106 -5.24 14.28 -6.74
CA TRP A 106 -6.58 14.68 -6.28
C TRP A 106 -7.70 14.14 -7.16
N GLU A 107 -7.55 14.25 -8.51
CA GLU A 107 -8.59 13.97 -9.50
C GLU A 107 -8.17 12.97 -10.57
N HIS A 108 -7.00 12.36 -10.42
CA HIS A 108 -6.45 11.41 -11.38
C HIS A 108 -6.21 11.99 -12.80
N PRO A 109 -5.70 13.23 -12.96
CA PRO A 109 -5.41 13.77 -14.27
C PRO A 109 -4.12 13.18 -14.86
N ASN A 110 -3.95 13.27 -16.18
CA ASN A 110 -2.62 13.09 -16.76
C ASN A 110 -1.74 14.29 -16.36
N MET A 111 -0.86 14.06 -15.39
CA MET A 111 -0.01 15.09 -14.77
C MET A 111 0.93 15.79 -15.76
N THR A 112 1.20 15.17 -16.92
CA THR A 112 2.09 15.76 -17.92
C THR A 112 1.39 16.73 -18.86
N THR A 113 0.06 16.80 -18.81
CA THR A 113 -0.77 17.61 -19.74
C THR A 113 -1.59 18.69 -19.05
N ILE A 114 -1.72 18.67 -17.74
CA ILE A 114 -2.35 19.77 -17.00
C ILE A 114 -1.40 20.96 -16.90
N GLY A 115 -1.94 22.17 -16.68
CA GLY A 115 -1.13 23.36 -16.45
C GLY A 115 -0.23 23.18 -15.22
N ALA A 116 1.02 23.63 -15.32
CA ALA A 116 2.02 23.43 -14.27
C ALA A 116 1.58 24.03 -12.91
N GLU A 117 0.76 25.07 -12.95
CA GLU A 117 0.18 25.73 -11.77
C GLU A 117 -0.81 24.86 -11.00
N TYR A 118 -1.39 23.84 -11.63
CA TYR A 118 -2.32 22.89 -10.98
C TYR A 118 -1.64 21.66 -10.36
N VAL A 119 -0.38 21.38 -10.76
CA VAL A 119 0.35 20.19 -10.28
C VAL A 119 0.51 20.17 -8.77
N PRO A 120 0.90 21.26 -8.08
CA PRO A 120 1.02 21.27 -6.62
C PRO A 120 -0.31 20.97 -5.92
N ASP A 121 -1.43 21.50 -6.42
CA ASP A 121 -2.76 21.28 -5.86
C ASP A 121 -3.17 19.81 -5.92
N GLN A 122 -2.79 19.08 -6.97
CA GLN A 122 -3.10 17.66 -7.13
C GLN A 122 -2.43 16.82 -6.02
N PHE A 123 -1.21 17.15 -5.65
CA PHE A 123 -0.51 16.46 -4.57
C PHE A 123 -1.00 16.92 -3.19
N ALA A 124 -1.04 18.23 -2.95
CA ALA A 124 -1.34 18.78 -1.64
C ALA A 124 -2.77 18.40 -1.16
N LYS A 125 -3.79 18.55 -2.02
CA LYS A 125 -5.17 18.20 -1.68
C LYS A 125 -5.33 16.71 -1.38
N ALA A 126 -4.67 15.84 -2.16
CA ALA A 126 -4.71 14.41 -1.90
C ALA A 126 -3.99 14.04 -0.60
N ASN A 127 -2.80 14.60 -0.33
CA ASN A 127 -2.09 14.39 0.92
C ASN A 127 -2.92 14.86 2.13
N ASP A 128 -3.57 16.01 2.03
CA ASP A 128 -4.42 16.55 3.10
C ASP A 128 -5.62 15.67 3.38
N ALA A 129 -6.31 15.19 2.33
CA ALA A 129 -7.44 14.29 2.48
C ALA A 129 -7.03 12.94 3.11
N ILE A 130 -5.93 12.34 2.63
CA ILE A 130 -5.41 11.09 3.18
C ILE A 130 -5.01 11.29 4.64
N ARG A 131 -4.25 12.35 4.97
CA ARG A 131 -3.84 12.63 6.34
C ARG A 131 -5.04 12.88 7.25
N ALA A 132 -6.04 13.61 6.79
CA ALA A 132 -7.24 13.89 7.58
C ALA A 132 -8.04 12.62 7.88
N ALA A 133 -8.16 11.70 6.92
CA ALA A 133 -8.91 10.45 7.07
C ALA A 133 -8.15 9.38 7.86
N THR A 134 -6.83 9.29 7.73
CA THR A 134 -6.05 8.14 8.17
C THR A 134 -4.99 8.47 9.22
N GLY A 135 -4.62 9.73 9.39
CA GLY A 135 -3.44 10.14 10.16
C GLY A 135 -2.11 9.89 9.45
N VAL A 136 -2.11 9.22 8.29
CA VAL A 136 -0.91 8.91 7.52
C VAL A 136 -0.54 10.07 6.60
N THR A 137 0.72 10.45 6.57
CA THR A 137 1.28 11.35 5.55
C THR A 137 1.96 10.49 4.48
N PRO A 138 1.45 10.45 3.24
CA PRO A 138 2.07 9.69 2.17
C PRO A 138 3.51 10.14 1.89
N THR A 139 4.41 9.20 1.64
CA THR A 139 5.77 9.42 1.15
C THR A 139 5.97 8.87 -0.26
N LEU A 140 4.97 8.16 -0.74
CA LEU A 140 4.90 7.58 -2.07
C LEU A 140 3.73 8.18 -2.84
N TRP A 141 3.90 8.31 -4.14
CA TRP A 141 2.81 8.60 -5.06
C TRP A 141 2.89 7.72 -6.29
N ARG A 142 1.79 7.55 -6.98
CA ARG A 142 1.76 6.89 -8.29
C ARG A 142 1.22 7.84 -9.33
N PRO A 143 1.96 8.06 -10.44
CA PRO A 143 1.45 8.88 -11.55
C PRO A 143 0.24 8.21 -12.19
N PRO A 144 -0.88 8.92 -12.38
CA PRO A 144 -1.98 8.44 -13.19
C PRO A 144 -1.52 7.94 -14.56
N GLY A 145 -1.88 6.69 -14.89
CA GLY A 145 -1.42 6.03 -16.12
C GLY A 145 0.10 5.81 -16.21
N GLY A 146 0.84 5.95 -15.12
CA GLY A 146 2.31 5.85 -15.09
C GLY A 146 3.04 7.04 -15.71
N LEU A 147 2.34 8.12 -16.07
CA LEU A 147 2.87 9.24 -16.83
C LEU A 147 3.36 10.37 -15.93
N THR A 148 4.64 10.69 -16.03
CA THR A 148 5.27 11.81 -15.33
C THR A 148 6.38 12.44 -16.18
N ASN A 149 6.92 13.57 -15.74
CA ASN A 149 8.08 14.24 -16.29
C ASN A 149 8.89 14.96 -15.20
N ASP A 150 10.04 15.51 -15.56
CA ASP A 150 10.95 16.16 -14.60
C ASP A 150 10.28 17.31 -13.82
N ALA A 151 9.41 18.09 -14.46
CA ALA A 151 8.71 19.19 -13.81
C ALA A 151 7.73 18.69 -12.74
N VAL A 152 6.94 17.65 -13.05
CA VAL A 152 6.04 17.00 -12.10
C VAL A 152 6.82 16.35 -10.97
N ASN A 153 7.91 15.65 -11.29
CA ASN A 153 8.76 14.99 -10.29
C ASN A 153 9.44 16.00 -9.35
N ALA A 154 9.80 17.19 -9.85
CA ALA A 154 10.34 18.26 -9.01
C ALA A 154 9.30 18.78 -7.99
N VAL A 155 8.02 18.85 -8.35
CA VAL A 155 6.95 19.20 -7.42
C VAL A 155 6.73 18.07 -6.42
N ALA A 156 6.69 16.82 -6.88
CA ALA A 156 6.59 15.64 -5.98
C ALA A 156 7.73 15.61 -4.95
N ALA A 157 8.95 16.02 -5.37
CA ALA A 157 10.10 16.11 -4.46
C ALA A 157 9.90 17.15 -3.34
N GLN A 158 9.27 18.30 -3.65
CA GLN A 158 8.96 19.33 -2.65
C GLN A 158 7.96 18.82 -1.60
N ASP A 159 7.05 17.96 -1.99
CA ASP A 159 6.06 17.32 -1.11
C ASP A 159 6.59 16.05 -0.43
N GLY A 160 7.89 15.73 -0.61
CA GLY A 160 8.51 14.55 -0.01
C GLY A 160 8.09 13.22 -0.65
N LEU A 161 7.51 13.24 -1.85
CA LEU A 161 6.94 12.09 -2.53
C LEU A 161 7.93 11.42 -3.51
N ALA A 162 8.09 10.10 -3.40
CA ALA A 162 8.76 9.28 -4.41
C ALA A 162 7.71 8.61 -5.33
N GLY A 163 7.94 8.68 -6.64
CA GLY A 163 7.06 8.08 -7.64
C GLY A 163 7.23 6.56 -7.71
N ILE A 164 6.13 5.83 -7.79
CA ILE A 164 6.11 4.37 -7.89
C ILE A 164 5.27 3.97 -9.08
N ASN A 165 5.91 3.40 -10.09
CA ASN A 165 5.27 2.69 -11.19
C ASN A 165 5.22 1.16 -10.86
N TRP A 166 5.31 0.32 -11.85
CA TRP A 166 5.20 -1.14 -11.74
C TRP A 166 6.12 -1.81 -12.77
N ASP A 167 6.40 -3.07 -12.57
CA ASP A 167 7.08 -3.94 -13.55
C ASP A 167 6.16 -5.07 -14.04
N VAL A 168 4.99 -5.28 -13.39
CA VAL A 168 3.98 -6.23 -13.82
C VAL A 168 2.63 -5.51 -13.97
N ILE A 169 2.07 -5.57 -15.19
CA ILE A 169 0.79 -4.95 -15.55
C ILE A 169 -0.18 -6.03 -16.04
N PRO A 170 -1.07 -6.54 -15.19
CA PRO A 170 -1.95 -7.66 -15.54
C PRO A 170 -3.19 -7.25 -16.34
N PHE A 171 -3.42 -5.96 -16.55
CA PHE A 171 -4.56 -5.43 -17.32
C PHE A 171 -5.93 -5.82 -16.75
N ASP A 172 -6.06 -5.83 -15.43
CA ASP A 172 -7.28 -6.21 -14.71
C ASP A 172 -8.51 -5.38 -15.14
N TRP A 173 -8.33 -4.10 -15.45
CA TRP A 173 -9.40 -3.20 -15.93
C TRP A 173 -9.85 -3.47 -17.37
N ILE A 174 -9.02 -4.10 -18.21
CA ILE A 174 -9.37 -4.50 -19.57
C ILE A 174 -9.97 -5.90 -19.56
N ASN A 175 -9.47 -6.75 -18.70
CA ASN A 175 -9.82 -8.17 -18.61
C ASN A 175 -10.84 -8.46 -17.53
N ASP A 176 -11.66 -7.49 -17.14
CA ASP A 176 -12.63 -7.64 -16.02
C ASP A 176 -13.55 -8.86 -16.22
N SER A 177 -13.92 -9.19 -17.46
CA SER A 177 -14.71 -10.37 -17.81
C SER A 177 -13.87 -11.63 -18.12
N ASP A 178 -12.55 -11.52 -18.21
CA ASP A 178 -11.62 -12.63 -18.52
C ASP A 178 -10.40 -12.61 -17.59
N THR A 179 -10.61 -13.07 -16.37
CA THR A 179 -9.55 -13.15 -15.37
C THR A 179 -8.44 -14.15 -15.72
N ALA A 180 -8.66 -15.05 -16.70
CA ALA A 180 -7.67 -16.01 -17.14
C ALA A 180 -6.49 -15.31 -17.84
N ALA A 181 -6.75 -14.27 -18.64
CA ALA A 181 -5.70 -13.47 -19.27
C ALA A 181 -4.87 -12.72 -18.22
N THR A 182 -5.53 -12.09 -17.25
CA THR A 182 -4.87 -11.44 -16.10
C THR A 182 -4.02 -12.43 -15.32
N ARG A 183 -4.58 -13.60 -14.99
CA ARG A 183 -3.85 -14.67 -14.30
C ARG A 183 -2.61 -15.14 -15.09
N TYR A 184 -2.73 -15.30 -16.40
CA TYR A 184 -1.58 -15.69 -17.24
C TYR A 184 -0.42 -14.70 -17.14
N VAL A 185 -0.70 -13.39 -17.16
CA VAL A 185 0.33 -12.35 -16.98
C VAL A 185 1.00 -12.50 -15.62
N LEU A 186 0.22 -12.67 -14.55
CA LEU A 186 0.76 -12.83 -13.20
C LEU A 186 1.66 -14.08 -13.10
N MET A 187 1.19 -15.23 -13.61
CA MET A 187 1.92 -16.48 -13.57
C MET A 187 3.28 -16.43 -14.31
N THR A 188 3.36 -15.61 -15.36
CA THR A 188 4.52 -15.59 -16.25
C THR A 188 5.48 -14.43 -16.01
N GLN A 189 5.01 -13.33 -15.41
CA GLN A 189 5.82 -12.11 -15.29
C GLN A 189 6.28 -11.80 -13.86
N ILE A 190 5.59 -12.27 -12.83
CA ILE A 190 6.02 -12.02 -11.45
C ILE A 190 7.39 -12.67 -11.18
N LYS A 191 8.28 -11.87 -10.61
CA LYS A 191 9.63 -12.26 -10.16
C LYS A 191 9.89 -11.68 -8.77
N PRO A 192 10.88 -12.16 -8.02
CA PRO A 192 11.27 -11.53 -6.75
C PRO A 192 11.60 -10.06 -6.94
N GLY A 193 10.92 -9.20 -6.17
CA GLY A 193 11.05 -7.75 -6.25
C GLY A 193 10.04 -7.05 -7.14
N SER A 194 9.10 -7.78 -7.75
CA SER A 194 8.04 -7.17 -8.58
C SER A 194 7.11 -6.27 -7.79
N VAL A 195 6.71 -5.18 -8.43
CA VAL A 195 5.58 -4.30 -8.07
C VAL A 195 4.47 -4.54 -9.07
N VAL A 196 3.35 -5.08 -8.61
CA VAL A 196 2.21 -5.48 -9.45
C VAL A 196 1.13 -4.42 -9.39
N LEU A 197 0.69 -3.91 -10.54
CA LEU A 197 -0.43 -2.98 -10.65
C LEU A 197 -1.76 -3.73 -10.64
N PHE A 198 -2.67 -3.31 -9.79
CA PHE A 198 -4.08 -3.66 -9.79
C PHE A 198 -4.94 -2.44 -9.49
N HIS A 199 -6.25 -2.60 -9.62
CA HIS A 199 -7.25 -1.62 -9.23
C HIS A 199 -8.28 -2.27 -8.31
N ASP A 200 -8.58 -1.66 -7.17
CA ASP A 200 -9.64 -2.14 -6.28
C ASP A 200 -11.05 -1.76 -6.76
N SER A 201 -11.15 -1.24 -7.98
CA SER A 201 -12.39 -0.80 -8.61
C SER A 201 -13.22 -1.93 -9.23
N TYR A 202 -12.67 -3.15 -9.29
CA TYR A 202 -13.31 -4.31 -9.95
C TYR A 202 -13.45 -5.49 -8.99
N SER A 203 -14.65 -6.07 -8.94
CA SER A 203 -14.89 -7.27 -8.12
C SER A 203 -14.08 -8.47 -8.60
N SER A 204 -13.90 -8.60 -9.91
CA SER A 204 -13.08 -9.63 -10.55
C SER A 204 -11.61 -9.58 -10.12
N THR A 205 -11.05 -8.38 -9.93
CA THR A 205 -9.71 -8.20 -9.37
C THR A 205 -9.63 -8.75 -7.95
N VAL A 206 -10.62 -8.46 -7.09
CA VAL A 206 -10.66 -8.98 -5.72
C VAL A 206 -10.74 -10.51 -5.71
N ASP A 207 -11.60 -11.09 -6.56
CA ASP A 207 -11.72 -12.54 -6.70
C ASP A 207 -10.44 -13.20 -7.18
N LEU A 208 -9.77 -12.57 -8.16
CA LEU A 208 -8.50 -13.06 -8.68
C LEU A 208 -7.38 -12.98 -7.62
N VAL A 209 -7.28 -11.88 -6.91
CA VAL A 209 -6.28 -11.69 -5.85
C VAL A 209 -6.47 -12.73 -4.75
N ALA A 210 -7.72 -13.00 -4.35
CA ALA A 210 -8.05 -14.04 -3.38
C ALA A 210 -7.54 -15.43 -3.80
N GLN A 211 -7.67 -15.76 -5.08
CA GLN A 211 -7.19 -17.03 -5.65
C GLN A 211 -5.68 -17.05 -5.88
N PHE A 212 -5.07 -15.88 -6.10
CA PHE A 212 -3.68 -15.80 -6.50
C PHE A 212 -2.69 -15.67 -5.33
N ILE A 213 -3.09 -15.08 -4.21
CA ILE A 213 -2.26 -15.02 -3.00
C ILE A 213 -1.76 -16.41 -2.55
N PRO A 214 -2.59 -17.46 -2.49
CA PRO A 214 -2.13 -18.81 -2.16
C PRO A 214 -1.05 -19.33 -3.12
N VAL A 215 -1.16 -19.03 -4.42
CA VAL A 215 -0.16 -19.40 -5.42
C VAL A 215 1.17 -18.72 -5.11
N LEU A 216 1.17 -17.43 -4.82
CA LEU A 216 2.39 -16.69 -4.44
C LEU A 216 3.03 -17.29 -3.19
N LYS A 217 2.25 -17.55 -2.15
CA LYS A 217 2.73 -18.15 -0.90
C LYS A 217 3.30 -19.56 -1.11
N ALA A 218 2.62 -20.40 -1.90
CA ALA A 218 3.13 -21.74 -2.25
C ALA A 218 4.44 -21.69 -3.03
N ASN A 219 4.71 -20.63 -3.78
CA ASN A 219 5.97 -20.38 -4.48
C ASN A 219 7.03 -19.67 -3.59
N GLY A 220 6.74 -19.51 -2.29
CA GLY A 220 7.67 -18.95 -1.31
C GLY A 220 7.78 -17.42 -1.35
N TYR A 221 6.78 -16.72 -1.88
CA TYR A 221 6.74 -15.26 -1.86
C TYR A 221 6.15 -14.73 -0.55
N HIS A 222 6.77 -13.69 -0.03
CA HIS A 222 6.22 -12.82 0.99
C HIS A 222 5.56 -11.62 0.33
N LEU A 223 4.30 -11.36 0.70
CA LEU A 223 3.56 -10.19 0.22
C LEU A 223 3.83 -9.03 1.17
N VAL A 224 4.43 -7.99 0.63
CA VAL A 224 4.95 -6.86 1.41
C VAL A 224 4.50 -5.53 0.81
N THR A 225 4.61 -4.45 1.56
CA THR A 225 4.38 -3.10 1.04
C THR A 225 5.49 -2.68 0.08
N VAL A 226 5.25 -1.64 -0.72
CA VAL A 226 6.27 -1.06 -1.60
C VAL A 226 7.48 -0.58 -0.78
N SER A 227 7.25 0.07 0.36
CA SER A 227 8.34 0.53 1.23
C SER A 227 9.15 -0.60 1.83
N GLN A 228 8.52 -1.71 2.20
CA GLN A 228 9.23 -2.91 2.65
C GLN A 228 10.04 -3.55 1.51
N LEU A 229 9.48 -3.59 0.29
CA LEU A 229 10.13 -4.17 -0.87
C LEU A 229 11.33 -3.36 -1.34
N LEU A 230 11.14 -2.06 -1.51
CA LEU A 230 12.11 -1.18 -2.16
C LEU A 230 13.00 -0.42 -1.16
N GLY A 231 12.65 -0.40 0.12
CA GLY A 231 13.31 0.40 1.14
C GLY A 231 13.04 1.89 0.96
N GLN A 232 13.91 2.73 1.52
CA GLN A 232 13.77 4.17 1.44
C GLN A 232 14.00 4.69 0.01
N ARG A 233 13.12 5.57 -0.47
CA ARG A 233 13.13 6.15 -1.81
C ARG A 233 13.39 7.63 -1.74
N ALA A 234 14.17 8.16 -2.70
CA ALA A 234 14.45 9.59 -2.80
C ALA A 234 13.21 10.32 -3.35
N PRO A 235 12.72 11.39 -2.68
CA PRO A 235 11.64 12.21 -3.23
C PRO A 235 11.97 12.73 -4.63
N GLY A 236 10.98 12.76 -5.52
CA GLY A 236 11.12 13.16 -6.91
C GLY A 236 11.72 12.10 -7.85
N SER A 237 12.22 10.98 -7.30
CA SER A 237 12.63 9.84 -8.14
C SER A 237 11.42 8.95 -8.46
N VAL A 238 11.49 8.20 -9.57
CA VAL A 238 10.45 7.26 -9.99
C VAL A 238 11.03 5.84 -10.07
N TYR A 239 10.31 4.88 -9.51
CA TYR A 239 10.72 3.48 -9.41
C TYR A 239 9.64 2.59 -9.99
N GLY A 240 10.00 1.61 -10.81
CA GLY A 240 9.08 0.68 -11.47
C GLY A 240 9.13 -0.75 -10.92
N GLY A 241 9.78 -0.96 -9.79
CA GLY A 241 10.02 -2.26 -9.21
C GLY A 241 11.48 -2.40 -8.82
N ARG A 242 11.85 -3.51 -8.22
CA ARG A 242 13.24 -3.78 -7.89
C ARG A 242 13.98 -4.20 -9.16
N GLU A 243 14.85 -3.32 -9.65
CA GLU A 243 15.78 -3.71 -10.70
C GLU A 243 16.74 -4.74 -10.09
N ASN A 244 16.64 -5.99 -10.42
CA ASN A 244 17.78 -6.91 -10.33
C ASN A 244 17.35 -8.36 -10.20
N GLY A 245 18.01 -9.15 -10.94
CA GLY A 245 17.99 -10.58 -10.94
C GLY A 245 17.44 -11.15 -12.24
N PRO A 246 17.86 -12.35 -12.59
CA PRO A 246 17.28 -13.05 -13.72
C PRO A 246 15.79 -13.19 -13.51
N PRO A 247 14.98 -13.26 -14.59
CA PRO A 247 13.57 -13.56 -14.46
C PRO A 247 13.43 -14.82 -13.58
N ALA A 248 12.54 -14.75 -12.58
CA ALA A 248 12.23 -15.95 -11.81
C ALA A 248 11.68 -17.01 -12.78
N ASN A 249 11.89 -18.28 -12.45
CA ASN A 249 11.16 -19.34 -13.13
C ASN A 249 9.65 -19.03 -13.00
N ALA A 250 8.88 -19.40 -14.02
CA ALA A 250 7.43 -19.28 -13.98
C ALA A 250 6.88 -19.84 -12.65
N LEU A 251 5.86 -19.22 -12.12
CA LEU A 251 5.22 -19.70 -10.91
C LEU A 251 4.63 -21.10 -11.16
N THR A 252 4.73 -21.97 -10.18
CA THR A 252 4.01 -23.25 -10.19
C THR A 252 2.60 -23.00 -9.66
N ASP A 253 1.59 -23.37 -10.43
CA ASP A 253 0.20 -23.26 -9.98
C ASP A 253 -0.12 -24.28 -8.90
N ILE A 254 -1.13 -24.00 -8.08
CA ILE A 254 -1.65 -24.91 -7.07
C ILE A 254 -2.94 -25.55 -7.57
N ALA A 255 -3.28 -26.72 -7.03
CA ALA A 255 -4.53 -27.39 -7.37
C ALA A 255 -5.75 -26.51 -6.95
N ALA A 256 -6.82 -26.59 -7.72
CA ALA A 256 -8.00 -25.77 -7.45
C ALA A 256 -8.63 -26.04 -6.07
N GLU A 257 -8.49 -27.28 -5.57
CA GLU A 257 -8.94 -27.70 -4.23
C GLU A 257 -8.12 -27.10 -3.10
N ASP A 258 -6.91 -26.64 -3.37
CA ASP A 258 -6.02 -26.01 -2.39
C ASP A 258 -6.23 -24.47 -2.32
N ILE A 259 -7.09 -23.93 -3.18
CA ILE A 259 -7.45 -22.51 -3.14
C ILE A 259 -8.50 -22.30 -2.04
N PRO A 260 -8.23 -21.47 -1.01
CA PRO A 260 -9.20 -21.22 0.05
C PRO A 260 -10.51 -20.66 -0.51
N VAL A 261 -11.64 -21.28 -0.14
CA VAL A 261 -12.96 -20.72 -0.42
C VAL A 261 -13.19 -19.59 0.57
N LEU A 262 -13.17 -18.36 0.07
CA LEU A 262 -13.51 -17.21 0.90
C LEU A 262 -15.01 -17.25 1.23
N PRO A 263 -15.40 -16.90 2.48
CA PRO A 263 -16.81 -16.77 2.82
C PRO A 263 -17.44 -15.74 1.90
N ALA A 264 -18.66 -16.04 1.41
CA ALA A 264 -19.43 -15.10 0.62
C ALA A 264 -19.68 -13.84 1.46
N THR A 265 -18.95 -12.76 1.13
CA THR A 265 -19.19 -11.45 1.76
C THR A 265 -20.51 -10.91 1.24
N SER A 266 -21.28 -10.27 2.12
CA SER A 266 -22.51 -9.56 1.74
C SER A 266 -22.25 -8.65 0.54
N SER A 267 -23.15 -8.64 -0.42
CA SER A 267 -23.08 -7.76 -1.59
C SER A 267 -22.73 -6.34 -1.17
N PRO A 268 -21.78 -5.66 -1.86
CA PRO A 268 -21.46 -4.30 -1.53
C PRO A 268 -22.71 -3.42 -1.62
N PRO A 269 -22.81 -2.37 -0.80
CA PRO A 269 -23.92 -1.43 -0.90
C PRO A 269 -23.95 -0.82 -2.30
N PRO A 270 -25.14 -0.46 -2.82
CA PRO A 270 -25.24 0.15 -4.14
C PRO A 270 -24.35 1.41 -4.22
N MET A 271 -23.58 1.50 -5.29
CA MET A 271 -22.70 2.63 -5.57
C MET A 271 -23.46 3.96 -5.47
N PRO A 272 -22.97 4.96 -4.73
CA PRO A 272 -23.43 6.31 -4.96
C PRO A 272 -23.10 6.67 -6.41
N ASN A 273 -24.11 7.18 -7.15
CA ASN A 273 -23.93 7.69 -8.51
C ASN A 273 -22.97 8.88 -8.46
N PHE A 274 -21.68 8.63 -8.65
CA PHE A 274 -20.76 9.71 -8.98
C PHE A 274 -20.96 10.03 -10.46
N PRO A 275 -21.27 11.27 -10.85
CA PRO A 275 -21.25 11.63 -12.25
C PRO A 275 -19.83 11.38 -12.74
N ILE A 276 -19.70 10.49 -13.72
CA ILE A 276 -18.48 10.35 -14.52
C ILE A 276 -18.42 11.64 -15.32
N THR A 277 -17.77 12.66 -14.75
CA THR A 277 -17.40 13.81 -15.55
C THR A 277 -16.32 13.33 -16.50
N ASP A 278 -16.63 13.40 -17.77
CA ASP A 278 -15.86 13.08 -18.93
C ASP A 278 -14.35 13.05 -18.66
N ILE A 279 -13.73 11.88 -18.87
CA ILE A 279 -12.28 11.76 -18.95
C ILE A 279 -11.90 12.44 -20.29
N PRO A 280 -11.27 13.63 -20.31
CA PRO A 280 -10.79 14.19 -21.55
C PRO A 280 -9.59 13.35 -22.00
N GLY A 281 -9.78 12.50 -23.02
CA GLY A 281 -8.67 11.76 -23.62
C GLY A 281 -8.91 10.33 -24.06
N ALA A 282 -10.08 9.74 -23.82
CA ALA A 282 -10.44 8.48 -24.47
C ALA A 282 -10.85 8.75 -25.93
N ASN A 283 -9.86 8.98 -26.77
CA ASN A 283 -10.08 9.12 -28.21
C ASN A 283 -10.34 7.72 -28.79
N SER A 284 -11.62 7.41 -29.01
CA SER A 284 -12.08 6.24 -29.74
C SER A 284 -11.69 6.37 -31.23
N GLY A 285 -10.43 6.14 -31.55
CA GLY A 285 -9.94 5.95 -32.91
C GLY A 285 -10.22 4.52 -33.36
N GLY A 286 -11.48 4.20 -33.67
CA GLY A 286 -11.81 3.02 -34.45
C GLY A 286 -11.33 3.20 -35.90
N PRO A 287 -10.84 2.11 -36.57
CA PRO A 287 -10.44 2.21 -37.97
C PRO A 287 -11.67 2.44 -38.87
N THR A 288 -11.69 3.57 -39.56
CA THR A 288 -12.63 3.80 -40.65
C THR A 288 -12.24 2.91 -41.82
N ASN A 289 -13.00 1.83 -42.03
CA ASN A 289 -12.99 1.14 -43.33
C ASN A 289 -13.55 2.09 -44.40
N GLY A 290 -12.66 2.62 -45.20
CA GLY A 290 -13.01 3.30 -46.45
C GLY A 290 -13.17 2.28 -47.56
N ALA A 291 -14.30 2.35 -48.24
CA ALA A 291 -14.59 1.68 -49.51
C ALA A 291 -13.72 2.21 -50.63
#